data_0e69c0b117ce7c2bb1e53a0942e13e89
#
_entry.id   0e69c0b117ce7c2bb1e53a0942e13e89
#
_cell.length_a   1.000
_cell.length_b   1.000
_cell.length_c   1.000
_cell.angle_alpha   90.00
_cell.angle_beta   90.00
_cell.angle_gamma   90.00
#
_symmetry.space_group_name_H-M   'P 1'
#
loop_
_entity.id
_entity.type
_entity.pdbx_description
1 polymer ?
#
loop_
_entity_poly.entity_id
_entity_poly.type
_entity_poly.pdbx_seq_one_letter_code
_entity_poly.pdbx_strand_id
1 'polypeptide(L)'
;MKRTNFILNGFLALAIVLVFAQCSDKNNNAATSSAAPAAGVAGSSNMKIAYVEIDSLLTKYNFWNDLNEVMIQKEENIRTTLNEKAKKLDADAKEFQRKLENNGFATRERAEQEQMRLMKQQQELQALQQKLSDELASENQKNSLQLRDSINSFLKIYNQNKGYDLIISNTGFDNLLYANPAYNITQEIIDGLNAQIGRAHV
;
A
#
# COMPACT_ATOMS: atom_id res chain seq x y z
N MET A 1 2.09 -37.75 -33.97
CA MET A 1 2.64 -38.94 -33.32
C MET A 1 2.66 -38.69 -31.83
N LYS A 2 1.64 -39.19 -31.16
CA LYS A 2 1.60 -40.28 -30.14
C LYS A 2 2.02 -39.78 -28.77
N ARG A 3 1.01 -39.56 -27.85
CA ARG A 3 0.48 -40.51 -26.87
C ARG A 3 1.58 -41.10 -25.98
N THR A 4 1.58 -40.70 -24.74
CA THR A 4 1.59 -41.52 -23.52
C THR A 4 2.14 -40.68 -22.36
N ASN A 5 1.33 -40.29 -21.40
CA ASN A 5 1.67 -40.08 -19.99
C ASN A 5 0.37 -39.80 -19.19
N PHE A 6 -0.49 -40.81 -19.15
CA PHE A 6 -1.77 -40.79 -18.41
C PHE A 6 -1.86 -41.94 -17.39
N ILE A 7 -0.74 -42.42 -16.88
CA ILE A 7 -0.75 -43.55 -15.92
C ILE A 7 0.27 -43.27 -14.79
N LEU A 8 0.14 -42.17 -14.04
CA LEU A 8 0.91 -42.06 -12.79
C LEU A 8 0.22 -41.21 -11.70
N ASN A 9 -1.09 -41.02 -11.74
CA ASN A 9 -1.81 -40.32 -10.66
C ASN A 9 -2.97 -41.14 -10.07
N GLY A 10 -2.91 -42.47 -10.07
CA GLY A 10 -3.98 -43.35 -9.61
C GLY A 10 -3.69 -44.15 -8.34
N PHE A 11 -2.65 -43.87 -7.56
CA PHE A 11 -2.28 -44.77 -6.44
C PHE A 11 -1.99 -44.07 -5.08
N LEU A 12 -2.51 -42.85 -4.85
CA LEU A 12 -2.32 -42.19 -3.55
C LEU A 12 -3.64 -41.76 -2.88
N ALA A 13 -4.73 -42.49 -3.11
CA ALA A 13 -6.04 -42.16 -2.55
C ALA A 13 -6.71 -43.34 -1.79
N LEU A 14 -5.93 -44.26 -1.20
CA LEU A 14 -6.54 -45.37 -0.45
C LEU A 14 -5.78 -45.76 0.85
N ALA A 15 -5.42 -44.78 1.69
CA ALA A 15 -4.79 -45.08 2.98
C ALA A 15 -5.15 -44.15 4.13
N ILE A 16 -6.33 -43.51 4.17
CA ILE A 16 -6.78 -42.73 5.33
C ILE A 16 -8.26 -43.01 5.62
N VAL A 17 -8.63 -44.26 5.88
CA VAL A 17 -9.93 -44.61 6.47
C VAL A 17 -9.75 -45.85 7.35
N LEU A 18 -9.02 -45.79 8.45
CA LEU A 18 -9.06 -46.81 9.52
C LEU A 18 -8.43 -46.30 10.84
N VAL A 19 -8.93 -45.24 11.45
CA VAL A 19 -8.65 -44.93 12.86
C VAL A 19 -9.84 -44.20 13.52
N PHE A 20 -11.06 -44.69 13.38
CA PHE A 20 -12.16 -44.26 14.27
C PHE A 20 -13.05 -45.45 14.60
N ALA A 21 -12.51 -46.38 15.37
CA ALA A 21 -13.34 -47.36 16.06
C ALA A 21 -12.54 -47.91 17.23
N GLN A 22 -12.65 -47.25 18.40
CA GLN A 22 -12.51 -47.88 19.71
C GLN A 22 -12.74 -46.82 20.79
N CYS A 23 -13.92 -46.84 21.37
CA CYS A 23 -14.17 -46.69 22.82
C CYS A 23 -15.66 -46.92 23.07
N SER A 24 -15.98 -48.15 23.27
CA SER A 24 -17.17 -48.56 24.03
C SER A 24 -16.69 -49.60 25.02
N ASP A 25 -16.51 -49.18 26.28
CA ASP A 25 -16.65 -50.11 27.38
C ASP A 25 -17.16 -49.39 28.64
N LYS A 26 -18.28 -49.89 29.07
CA LYS A 26 -18.87 -49.64 30.39
C LYS A 26 -17.96 -50.22 31.48
N ASN A 27 -17.65 -49.48 32.50
CA ASN A 27 -17.63 -49.99 33.85
C ASN A 27 -17.84 -48.90 34.90
N ASN A 28 -18.84 -49.08 35.70
CA ASN A 28 -19.14 -48.36 36.93
C ASN A 28 -18.03 -48.56 37.95
N ASN A 29 -17.42 -47.50 38.42
CA ASN A 29 -17.03 -47.42 39.83
C ASN A 29 -16.92 -45.96 40.24
N ALA A 30 -17.67 -45.62 41.26
CA ALA A 30 -17.65 -44.33 41.91
C ALA A 30 -16.30 -44.10 42.58
N ALA A 31 -15.58 -43.07 42.13
CA ALA A 31 -14.54 -42.42 42.92
C ALA A 31 -14.77 -40.92 42.77
N THR A 32 -15.21 -40.34 43.86
CA THR A 32 -15.26 -38.88 44.07
C THR A 32 -13.91 -38.28 43.83
N SER A 33 -13.69 -37.80 42.59
CA SER A 33 -12.59 -36.90 42.29
C SER A 33 -13.17 -35.49 42.30
N SER A 34 -12.74 -34.75 43.33
CA SER A 34 -12.92 -33.32 43.47
C SER A 34 -12.44 -32.66 42.18
N ALA A 35 -13.38 -32.28 41.32
CA ALA A 35 -13.10 -31.37 40.23
C ALA A 35 -12.67 -30.04 40.87
N ALA A 36 -11.43 -29.69 40.68
CA ALA A 36 -10.99 -28.32 40.88
C ALA A 36 -11.91 -27.42 40.07
N PRO A 37 -12.43 -26.32 40.60
CA PRO A 37 -13.22 -25.39 39.82
C PRO A 37 -12.34 -24.94 38.68
N ALA A 38 -12.77 -25.22 37.44
CA ALA A 38 -12.25 -24.57 36.27
C ALA A 38 -12.25 -23.07 36.60
N ALA A 39 -11.06 -22.47 36.60
CA ALA A 39 -10.92 -21.05 36.80
C ALA A 39 -11.91 -20.40 35.83
N GLY A 40 -13.00 -19.90 36.36
CA GLY A 40 -14.00 -19.22 35.60
C GLY A 40 -13.25 -18.13 34.83
N VAL A 41 -13.50 -18.03 33.53
CA VAL A 41 -13.12 -16.87 32.75
C VAL A 41 -13.75 -15.67 33.48
N ALA A 42 -12.93 -15.05 34.33
CA ALA A 42 -13.33 -13.94 35.16
C ALA A 42 -13.66 -12.77 34.20
N GLY A 43 -14.90 -12.35 34.29
CA GLY A 43 -15.32 -11.05 33.83
C GLY A 43 -15.43 -10.93 32.32
N SER A 44 -16.66 -10.95 31.82
CA SER A 44 -16.97 -10.18 30.62
C SER A 44 -16.73 -8.70 30.96
N SER A 45 -15.46 -8.27 30.92
CA SER A 45 -15.17 -6.85 30.79
C SER A 45 -15.87 -6.42 29.52
N ASN A 46 -16.85 -5.53 29.60
CA ASN A 46 -17.47 -4.94 28.42
C ASN A 46 -16.35 -4.26 27.63
N MET A 47 -15.81 -4.97 26.65
CA MET A 47 -14.75 -4.48 25.78
C MET A 47 -15.27 -3.24 25.06
N LYS A 48 -14.60 -2.12 25.24
CA LYS A 48 -14.94 -0.86 24.61
C LYS A 48 -14.31 -0.80 23.24
N ILE A 49 -15.14 -0.98 22.21
CA ILE A 49 -14.73 -1.04 20.81
C ILE A 49 -15.19 0.23 20.09
N ALA A 50 -14.37 0.70 19.15
CA ALA A 50 -14.71 1.74 18.20
C ALA A 50 -14.19 1.42 16.81
N TYR A 51 -14.68 2.15 15.80
CA TYR A 51 -14.10 2.07 14.45
C TYR A 51 -13.95 3.46 13.82
N VAL A 52 -13.04 3.53 12.86
CA VAL A 52 -12.74 4.72 12.07
C VAL A 52 -12.85 4.37 10.60
N GLU A 53 -13.67 5.11 9.87
CA GLU A 53 -13.78 5.02 8.40
C GLU A 53 -12.61 5.74 7.77
N ILE A 54 -11.66 4.97 7.25
CA ILE A 54 -10.40 5.51 6.72
C ILE A 54 -10.63 6.36 5.48
N ASP A 55 -11.55 5.96 4.60
CA ASP A 55 -11.85 6.72 3.38
C ASP A 55 -12.39 8.12 3.72
N SER A 56 -13.31 8.19 4.70
CA SER A 56 -13.83 9.47 5.22
C SER A 56 -12.75 10.30 5.91
N LEU A 57 -11.87 9.64 6.67
CA LEU A 57 -10.75 10.30 7.35
C LEU A 57 -9.79 10.90 6.33
N LEU A 58 -9.34 10.15 5.35
CA LEU A 58 -8.38 10.62 4.34
C LEU A 58 -8.94 11.79 3.53
N THR A 59 -10.24 11.76 3.21
CA THR A 59 -10.90 12.84 2.46
C THR A 59 -10.91 14.17 3.22
N LYS A 60 -10.94 14.13 4.57
CA LYS A 60 -11.14 15.31 5.43
C LYS A 60 -9.90 15.67 6.27
N TYR A 61 -8.85 14.90 6.22
CA TYR A 61 -7.62 15.15 6.96
C TYR A 61 -6.72 16.12 6.20
N ASN A 62 -6.59 17.36 6.68
CA ASN A 62 -5.88 18.44 6.00
C ASN A 62 -4.43 18.08 5.67
N PHE A 63 -3.72 17.49 6.61
CA PHE A 63 -2.33 17.08 6.37
C PHE A 63 -2.19 16.11 5.18
N TRP A 64 -3.10 15.16 5.04
CA TRP A 64 -3.11 14.25 3.89
C TRP A 64 -3.43 14.97 2.59
N ASN A 65 -4.39 15.89 2.64
CA ASN A 65 -4.77 16.68 1.47
C ASN A 65 -3.61 17.55 0.99
N ASP A 66 -2.89 18.21 1.92
CA ASP A 66 -1.71 19.02 1.61
C ASP A 66 -0.58 18.16 0.99
N LEU A 67 -0.29 16.99 1.58
CA LEU A 67 0.69 16.05 1.01
C LEU A 67 0.29 15.57 -0.39
N ASN A 68 -0.98 15.26 -0.59
CA ASN A 68 -1.49 14.80 -1.87
C ASN A 68 -1.42 15.90 -2.94
N GLU A 69 -1.74 17.15 -2.59
CA GLU A 69 -1.58 18.29 -3.49
C GLU A 69 -0.13 18.49 -3.94
N VAL A 70 0.82 18.43 -3.01
CA VAL A 70 2.26 18.52 -3.33
C VAL A 70 2.69 17.38 -4.26
N MET A 71 2.17 16.17 -4.06
CA MET A 71 2.48 15.03 -4.94
C MET A 71 1.92 15.20 -6.34
N ILE A 72 0.69 15.68 -6.47
CA ILE A 72 0.06 15.99 -7.77
C ILE A 72 0.88 17.04 -8.53
N GLN A 73 1.30 18.11 -7.87
CA GLN A 73 2.16 19.14 -8.48
C GLN A 73 3.50 18.58 -8.92
N LYS A 74 4.10 17.69 -8.12
CA LYS A 74 5.37 17.02 -8.47
C LYS A 74 5.23 16.13 -9.70
N GLU A 75 4.15 15.33 -9.77
CA GLU A 75 3.85 14.50 -10.94
C GLU A 75 3.68 15.35 -12.21
N GLU A 76 2.97 16.47 -12.12
CA GLU A 76 2.80 17.41 -13.22
C GLU A 76 4.14 18.00 -13.68
N ASN A 77 4.98 18.42 -12.74
CA ASN A 77 6.32 18.95 -13.04
C ASN A 77 7.23 17.89 -13.71
N ILE A 78 7.17 16.65 -13.23
CA ILE A 78 7.89 15.53 -13.84
C ILE A 78 7.41 15.31 -15.28
N ARG A 79 6.11 15.24 -15.48
CA ARG A 79 5.50 15.07 -16.81
C ARG A 79 5.90 16.19 -17.76
N THR A 80 5.84 17.43 -17.32
CA THR A 80 6.23 18.59 -18.10
C THR A 80 7.71 18.52 -18.46
N THR A 81 8.59 18.26 -17.51
CA THR A 81 10.04 18.16 -17.72
C THR A 81 10.39 17.06 -18.73
N LEU A 82 9.79 15.89 -18.60
CA LEU A 82 10.05 14.77 -19.53
C LEU A 82 9.51 15.08 -20.93
N ASN A 83 8.32 15.67 -21.04
CA ASN A 83 7.74 16.07 -22.33
C ASN A 83 8.59 17.13 -23.04
N GLU A 84 9.08 18.14 -22.33
CA GLU A 84 9.95 19.18 -22.93
C GLU A 84 11.26 18.57 -23.45
N LYS A 85 11.89 17.70 -22.68
CA LYS A 85 13.13 17.01 -23.11
C LYS A 85 12.89 16.08 -24.30
N ALA A 86 11.77 15.34 -24.28
CA ALA A 86 11.40 14.47 -25.40
C ALA A 86 11.12 15.27 -26.69
N LYS A 87 10.37 16.37 -26.60
CA LYS A 87 10.12 17.27 -27.73
C LYS A 87 11.42 17.87 -28.28
N LYS A 88 12.34 18.27 -27.41
CA LYS A 88 13.64 18.77 -27.84
C LYS A 88 14.44 17.71 -28.58
N LEU A 89 14.51 16.50 -28.04
CA LEU A 89 15.21 15.37 -28.67
C LEU A 89 14.60 15.04 -30.05
N ASP A 90 13.27 15.03 -30.16
CA ASP A 90 12.58 14.82 -31.43
C ASP A 90 12.91 15.93 -32.47
N ALA A 91 12.91 17.18 -32.04
CA ALA A 91 13.28 18.30 -32.89
C ALA A 91 14.75 18.21 -33.36
N ASP A 92 15.66 17.91 -32.44
CA ASP A 92 17.10 17.72 -32.75
C ASP A 92 17.30 16.54 -33.72
N ALA A 93 16.58 15.43 -33.53
CA ALA A 93 16.64 14.28 -34.43
C ALA A 93 16.10 14.57 -35.83
N LYS A 94 15.02 15.32 -35.95
CA LYS A 94 14.46 15.76 -37.23
C LYS A 94 15.43 16.71 -37.97
N GLU A 95 16.06 17.61 -37.23
CA GLU A 95 17.06 18.52 -37.81
C GLU A 95 18.30 17.76 -38.30
N PHE A 96 18.77 16.78 -37.52
CA PHE A 96 19.85 15.89 -37.92
C PHE A 96 19.51 15.13 -39.21
N GLN A 97 18.33 14.55 -39.29
CA GLN A 97 17.85 13.85 -40.49
C GLN A 97 17.82 14.79 -41.71
N ARG A 98 17.27 15.99 -41.55
CA ARG A 98 17.21 17.02 -42.60
C ARG A 98 18.62 17.39 -43.09
N LYS A 99 19.61 17.54 -42.20
CA LYS A 99 21.02 17.83 -42.56
C LYS A 99 21.65 16.66 -43.32
N LEU A 100 21.36 15.42 -42.96
CA LEU A 100 21.83 14.25 -43.70
C LEU A 100 21.31 14.24 -45.13
N GLU A 101 20.02 14.43 -45.32
CA GLU A 101 19.34 14.42 -46.63
C GLU A 101 19.84 15.51 -47.55
N ASN A 102 20.19 16.67 -47.02
CA ASN A 102 20.65 17.84 -47.78
C ASN A 102 22.15 18.01 -47.82
N ASN A 103 22.93 16.98 -47.46
CA ASN A 103 24.39 17.09 -47.33
C ASN A 103 24.87 18.32 -46.51
N GLY A 104 24.10 18.65 -45.45
CA GLY A 104 24.28 19.85 -44.65
C GLY A 104 25.39 19.74 -43.57
N PHE A 105 26.14 18.62 -43.50
CA PHE A 105 27.29 18.51 -42.63
C PHE A 105 28.57 18.85 -43.38
N ALA A 106 29.45 19.67 -42.75
CA ALA A 106 30.69 20.08 -43.34
C ALA A 106 31.67 18.90 -43.50
N THR A 107 31.66 17.91 -42.60
CA THR A 107 32.46 16.70 -42.64
C THR A 107 31.66 15.50 -42.10
N ARG A 108 32.13 14.31 -42.42
CA ARG A 108 31.58 13.06 -41.92
C ARG A 108 31.73 12.98 -40.38
N GLU A 109 32.83 13.39 -39.86
CA GLU A 109 33.13 13.40 -38.39
C GLU A 109 32.10 14.27 -37.65
N ARG A 110 31.66 15.38 -38.24
CA ARG A 110 30.59 16.22 -37.64
C ARG A 110 29.25 15.51 -37.61
N ALA A 111 28.90 14.76 -38.62
CA ALA A 111 27.68 13.96 -38.61
C ALA A 111 27.74 12.85 -37.55
N GLU A 112 28.89 12.16 -37.44
CA GLU A 112 29.09 11.12 -36.42
C GLU A 112 29.03 11.69 -35.00
N GLN A 113 29.62 12.86 -34.75
CA GLN A 113 29.55 13.55 -33.44
C GLN A 113 28.11 13.91 -33.06
N GLU A 114 27.33 14.42 -34.02
CA GLU A 114 25.93 14.78 -33.79
C GLU A 114 25.06 13.56 -33.53
N GLN A 115 25.29 12.46 -34.25
CA GLN A 115 24.63 11.18 -33.99
C GLN A 115 24.92 10.67 -32.58
N MET A 116 26.18 10.70 -32.13
CA MET A 116 26.53 10.30 -30.77
C MET A 116 25.91 11.23 -29.73
N ARG A 117 25.79 12.53 -29.99
CA ARG A 117 25.12 13.48 -29.12
C ARG A 117 23.63 13.10 -28.94
N LEU A 118 22.92 12.78 -30.02
CA LEU A 118 21.54 12.37 -29.97
C LEU A 118 21.33 11.06 -29.21
N MET A 119 22.19 10.07 -29.45
CA MET A 119 22.17 8.82 -28.70
C MET A 119 22.37 9.05 -27.20
N LYS A 120 23.32 9.91 -26.83
CA LYS A 120 23.56 10.29 -25.44
C LYS A 120 22.34 10.98 -24.82
N GLN A 121 21.71 11.92 -25.52
CA GLN A 121 20.50 12.61 -25.06
C GLN A 121 19.35 11.63 -24.84
N GLN A 122 19.18 10.62 -25.72
CA GLN A 122 18.19 9.57 -25.54
C GLN A 122 18.44 8.74 -24.29
N GLN A 123 19.69 8.35 -24.04
CA GLN A 123 20.08 7.61 -22.82
C GLN A 123 19.85 8.47 -21.56
N GLU A 124 20.23 9.75 -21.62
CA GLU A 124 20.01 10.69 -20.51
C GLU A 124 18.51 10.87 -20.20
N LEU A 125 17.66 10.94 -21.23
CA LEU A 125 16.20 11.03 -21.04
C LEU A 125 15.63 9.77 -20.37
N GLN A 126 16.08 8.58 -20.79
CA GLN A 126 15.67 7.32 -20.16
C GLN A 126 16.13 7.23 -18.70
N ALA A 127 17.38 7.60 -18.44
CA ALA A 127 17.92 7.62 -17.08
C ALA A 127 17.19 8.62 -16.19
N LEU A 128 16.84 9.80 -16.72
CA LEU A 128 16.07 10.81 -16.01
C LEU A 128 14.66 10.32 -15.70
N GLN A 129 13.99 9.65 -16.65
CA GLN A 129 12.66 9.08 -16.44
C GLN A 129 12.67 8.06 -15.30
N GLN A 130 13.65 7.14 -15.30
CA GLN A 130 13.80 6.15 -14.24
C GLN A 130 14.04 6.83 -12.89
N LYS A 131 14.99 7.76 -12.83
CA LYS A 131 15.34 8.50 -11.61
C LYS A 131 14.12 9.21 -11.02
N LEU A 132 13.36 9.95 -11.83
CA LEU A 132 12.19 10.69 -11.36
C LEU A 132 11.05 9.78 -10.92
N SER A 133 10.89 8.61 -11.57
CA SER A 133 9.94 7.58 -11.14
C SER A 133 10.30 6.99 -9.78
N ASP A 134 11.58 6.68 -9.56
CA ASP A 134 12.07 6.13 -8.29
C ASP A 134 11.97 7.16 -7.16
N GLU A 135 12.27 8.43 -7.44
CA GLU A 135 12.10 9.54 -6.48
C GLU A 135 10.63 9.70 -6.09
N LEU A 136 9.71 9.66 -7.05
CA LEU A 136 8.27 9.77 -6.80
C LEU A 136 7.76 8.60 -5.95
N ALA A 137 8.16 7.37 -6.28
CA ALA A 137 7.80 6.18 -5.52
C ALA A 137 8.32 6.23 -4.07
N SER A 138 9.57 6.66 -3.90
CA SER A 138 10.19 6.82 -2.57
C SER A 138 9.45 7.87 -1.72
N GLU A 139 9.06 8.98 -2.34
CA GLU A 139 8.33 10.04 -1.64
C GLU A 139 6.91 9.62 -1.27
N ASN A 140 6.21 8.91 -2.16
CA ASN A 140 4.90 8.32 -1.87
C ASN A 140 4.97 7.36 -0.67
N GLN A 141 5.99 6.51 -0.62
CA GLN A 141 6.19 5.62 0.52
C GLN A 141 6.46 6.38 1.81
N LYS A 142 7.31 7.40 1.77
CA LYS A 142 7.61 8.27 2.92
C LYS A 142 6.34 8.96 3.42
N ASN A 143 5.54 9.53 2.52
CA ASN A 143 4.29 10.21 2.86
C ASN A 143 3.27 9.26 3.49
N SER A 144 3.16 8.02 2.97
CA SER A 144 2.30 6.99 3.54
C SER A 144 2.73 6.58 4.96
N LEU A 145 4.03 6.46 5.21
CA LEU A 145 4.56 6.20 6.55
C LEU A 145 4.28 7.36 7.50
N GLN A 146 4.51 8.59 7.08
CA GLN A 146 4.28 9.78 7.86
C GLN A 146 2.81 9.96 8.21
N LEU A 147 1.90 9.69 7.28
CA LEU A 147 0.47 9.67 7.52
C LEU A 147 0.09 8.65 8.60
N ARG A 148 0.54 7.41 8.45
CA ARG A 148 0.28 6.34 9.41
C ARG A 148 0.81 6.69 10.80
N ASP A 149 2.02 7.21 10.88
CA ASP A 149 2.67 7.55 12.14
C ASP A 149 1.96 8.73 12.83
N SER A 150 1.47 9.69 12.05
CA SER A 150 0.65 10.80 12.56
C SER A 150 -0.66 10.31 13.16
N ILE A 151 -1.40 9.47 12.43
CA ILE A 151 -2.67 8.90 12.92
C ILE A 151 -2.43 8.04 14.18
N ASN A 152 -1.44 7.16 14.16
CA ASN A 152 -1.14 6.28 15.29
C ASN A 152 -0.69 7.07 16.54
N SER A 153 0.10 8.12 16.36
CA SER A 153 0.54 8.97 17.46
C SER A 153 -0.63 9.73 18.08
N PHE A 154 -1.52 10.26 17.24
CA PHE A 154 -2.74 10.89 17.71
C PHE A 154 -3.64 9.92 18.46
N LEU A 155 -3.90 8.72 17.90
CA LEU A 155 -4.74 7.70 18.52
C LEU A 155 -4.23 7.27 19.90
N LYS A 156 -2.92 7.16 20.10
CA LYS A 156 -2.32 6.85 21.40
C LYS A 156 -2.69 7.91 22.45
N ILE A 157 -2.60 9.19 22.10
CA ILE A 157 -2.92 10.29 23.00
C ILE A 157 -4.45 10.36 23.25
N TYR A 158 -5.22 10.29 22.19
CA TYR A 158 -6.68 10.29 22.23
C TYR A 158 -7.23 9.18 23.13
N ASN A 159 -6.68 7.98 23.01
CA ASN A 159 -7.16 6.82 23.75
C ASN A 159 -6.80 6.83 25.25
N GLN A 160 -5.81 7.61 25.66
CA GLN A 160 -5.49 7.78 27.11
C GLN A 160 -6.70 8.26 27.92
N ASN A 161 -7.54 9.11 27.32
CA ASN A 161 -8.73 9.67 27.96
C ASN A 161 -10.03 8.94 27.60
N LYS A 162 -10.04 8.14 26.55
CA LYS A 162 -11.24 7.46 26.04
C LYS A 162 -11.33 6.01 26.49
N GLY A 163 -10.21 5.32 26.68
CA GLY A 163 -10.15 3.96 27.22
C GLY A 163 -10.81 2.91 26.30
N TYR A 164 -10.61 3.00 24.99
CA TYR A 164 -10.99 1.93 24.07
C TYR A 164 -10.02 0.78 24.17
N ASP A 165 -10.52 -0.46 24.23
CA ASP A 165 -9.72 -1.67 24.15
C ASP A 165 -9.29 -1.96 22.72
N LEU A 166 -10.12 -1.56 21.75
CA LEU A 166 -9.89 -1.78 20.33
C LEU A 166 -10.45 -0.64 19.49
N ILE A 167 -9.64 -0.10 18.58
CA ILE A 167 -10.06 0.82 17.54
C ILE A 167 -9.73 0.17 16.20
N ILE A 168 -10.77 -0.11 15.40
CA ILE A 168 -10.67 -0.84 14.14
C ILE A 168 -10.66 0.17 12.99
N SER A 169 -9.74 0.00 12.04
CA SER A 169 -9.79 0.71 10.77
C SER A 169 -10.83 0.06 9.85
N ASN A 170 -11.76 0.84 9.33
CA ASN A 170 -12.70 0.39 8.32
C ASN A 170 -12.32 1.02 6.98
N THR A 171 -11.95 0.19 6.01
CA THR A 171 -11.53 0.60 4.66
C THR A 171 -12.38 -0.17 3.65
N GLY A 172 -13.25 0.52 2.93
CA GLY A 172 -14.12 -0.10 1.94
C GLY A 172 -14.97 -1.25 2.53
N PHE A 173 -14.97 -2.41 1.87
CA PHE A 173 -15.71 -3.61 2.29
C PHE A 173 -14.82 -4.69 2.92
N ASP A 174 -13.54 -4.41 3.16
CA ASP A 174 -12.57 -5.47 3.45
C ASP A 174 -12.52 -5.89 4.92
N ASN A 175 -12.70 -4.95 5.86
CA ASN A 175 -12.42 -5.21 7.27
C ASN A 175 -13.67 -5.30 8.15
N LEU A 176 -14.72 -4.54 7.83
CA LEU A 176 -15.91 -4.42 8.67
C LEU A 176 -17.15 -4.33 7.79
N LEU A 177 -17.90 -5.44 7.69
CA LEU A 177 -19.12 -5.49 6.87
C LEU A 177 -20.30 -4.74 7.51
N TYR A 178 -20.35 -4.72 8.84
CA TYR A 178 -21.37 -4.02 9.60
C TYR A 178 -20.88 -3.65 11.00
N ALA A 179 -21.16 -2.44 11.42
CA ALA A 179 -21.04 -2.02 12.82
C ALA A 179 -22.17 -1.04 13.16
N ASN A 180 -22.57 -1.02 14.43
CA ASN A 180 -23.51 -0.02 14.91
C ASN A 180 -22.86 1.37 14.79
N PRO A 181 -23.54 2.37 14.21
CA PRO A 181 -23.03 3.74 14.09
C PRO A 181 -22.60 4.38 15.42
N ALA A 182 -23.11 3.91 16.56
CA ALA A 182 -22.70 4.38 17.88
C ALA A 182 -21.21 4.07 18.20
N TYR A 183 -20.56 3.18 17.47
CA TYR A 183 -19.13 2.88 17.61
C TYR A 183 -18.25 3.66 16.64
N ASN A 184 -18.85 4.49 15.77
CA ASN A 184 -18.12 5.32 14.82
C ASN A 184 -17.53 6.54 15.52
N ILE A 185 -16.21 6.63 15.57
CA ILE A 185 -15.49 7.78 16.12
C ILE A 185 -14.76 8.60 15.05
N THR A 186 -15.05 8.34 13.77
CA THR A 186 -14.33 8.95 12.65
C THR A 186 -14.27 10.46 12.72
N GLN A 187 -15.40 11.11 13.00
CA GLN A 187 -15.43 12.60 13.06
C GLN A 187 -14.61 13.14 14.21
N GLU A 188 -14.65 12.51 15.40
CA GLU A 188 -13.82 12.94 16.54
C GLU A 188 -12.32 12.81 16.22
N ILE A 189 -11.93 11.78 15.50
CA ILE A 189 -10.53 11.59 15.10
C ILE A 189 -10.12 12.63 14.07
N ILE A 190 -10.96 12.93 13.07
CA ILE A 190 -10.70 13.96 12.05
C ILE A 190 -10.51 15.33 12.71
N ASP A 191 -11.44 15.71 13.59
CA ASP A 191 -11.42 17.00 14.27
C ASP A 191 -10.16 17.14 15.14
N GLY A 192 -9.80 16.09 15.86
CA GLY A 192 -8.61 16.06 16.68
C GLY A 192 -7.30 16.12 15.89
N LEU A 193 -7.19 15.37 14.81
CA LEU A 193 -6.04 15.41 13.91
C LEU A 193 -5.85 16.78 13.27
N ASN A 194 -6.92 17.37 12.75
CA ASN A 194 -6.87 18.70 12.14
C ASN A 194 -6.54 19.81 13.15
N ALA A 195 -7.06 19.70 14.39
CA ALA A 195 -6.72 20.62 15.46
C ALA A 195 -5.24 20.54 15.91
N GLN A 196 -4.61 19.36 15.79
CA GLN A 196 -3.20 19.16 16.11
C GLN A 196 -2.28 19.85 15.11
N ILE A 197 -2.62 19.81 13.82
CA ILE A 197 -1.86 20.48 12.76
C ILE A 197 -1.89 21.98 12.94
N GLY A 198 -3.05 22.55 13.25
CA GLY A 198 -3.20 23.99 13.49
C GLY A 198 -2.32 24.53 14.62
N ARG A 199 -1.89 23.67 15.56
CA ARG A 199 -0.97 24.03 16.65
C ARG A 199 0.51 23.93 16.27
N ALA A 200 0.84 23.09 15.28
CA ALA A 200 2.23 22.91 14.84
C ALA A 200 2.69 24.00 13.86
N HIS A 201 1.76 24.80 13.34
CA HIS A 201 2.02 25.91 12.42
C HIS A 201 1.89 27.29 13.08
N VAL A 202 1.71 27.37 14.40
CA VAL A 202 1.74 28.59 15.22
C VAL A 202 3.02 28.60 16.07
#